data_5371cad2e0cc47f38b616086b1867c72
#
_entry.id   5371cad2e0cc47f38b616086b1867c72
#
_cell.length_a   1.000
_cell.length_b   1.000
_cell.length_c   1.000
_cell.angle_alpha   90.00
_cell.angle_beta   90.00
_cell.angle_gamma   90.00
#
_symmetry.space_group_name_H-M   'P 1'
#
loop_
_entity.id
_entity.type
_entity.pdbx_description
1 polymer ?
#
loop_
_entity_poly.entity_id
_entity_poly.type
_entity_poly.pdbx_seq_one_letter_code
_entity_poly.pdbx_strand_id
1 'polypeptide(L)'
;MAIGGYFQLELCENKPFQYSDLILLNTARNCLEYILRAKGYKKIYIPYFTCDVLLEPINKLNIDYQFYDIDDSLEPIFDYDRVGGNEVFLATNYFGIKTKFIEDLSSKVKNLIIDNAQAFFAKPLLGIDTFYSPRKFVGVSDGGILATKKILEGSLEKDFSYERMSHLLKRIDLS
;
A
#
# COMPACT_ATOMS: atom_id res chain seq x y z
N MET A 1 -0.15 14.16 -38.18
CA MET A 1 0.89 13.11 -38.16
C MET A 1 2.24 13.82 -38.06
N ALA A 2 2.98 13.66 -36.99
CA ALA A 2 4.32 14.25 -36.88
C ALA A 2 5.27 13.40 -37.74
N ILE A 3 6.04 14.06 -38.62
CA ILE A 3 7.06 13.42 -39.41
C ILE A 3 8.40 13.72 -38.76
N GLY A 4 9.06 12.70 -38.26
CA GLY A 4 10.28 12.81 -37.48
C GLY A 4 9.98 12.82 -35.97
N GLY A 5 10.96 12.47 -35.17
CA GLY A 5 10.86 12.39 -33.70
C GLY A 5 11.94 11.49 -33.14
N TYR A 6 11.98 11.41 -31.82
CA TYR A 6 12.84 10.46 -31.11
C TYR A 6 12.18 9.08 -31.12
N PHE A 7 12.99 8.02 -31.10
CA PHE A 7 12.50 6.68 -30.86
C PHE A 7 11.87 6.61 -29.44
N GLN A 8 10.84 5.80 -29.31
CA GLN A 8 10.24 5.54 -28.02
C GLN A 8 11.21 4.73 -27.13
N LEU A 9 11.04 4.83 -25.84
CA LEU A 9 11.77 4.00 -24.90
C LEU A 9 11.43 2.53 -25.13
N GLU A 10 12.43 1.72 -25.45
CA GLU A 10 12.29 0.28 -25.61
C GLU A 10 12.30 -0.39 -24.24
N LEU A 11 11.14 -0.87 -23.81
CA LEU A 11 10.99 -1.66 -22.59
C LEU A 11 10.69 -3.10 -22.97
N CYS A 12 11.29 -4.04 -22.24
CA CYS A 12 10.93 -5.46 -22.40
C CYS A 12 9.43 -5.63 -22.13
N GLU A 13 8.75 -6.39 -22.97
CA GLU A 13 7.37 -6.79 -22.71
C GLU A 13 7.31 -7.59 -21.42
N ASN A 14 6.63 -7.04 -20.42
CA ASN A 14 6.47 -7.67 -19.11
C ASN A 14 5.27 -8.60 -19.14
N LYS A 15 5.42 -9.77 -18.52
CA LYS A 15 4.26 -10.61 -18.21
C LYS A 15 3.32 -9.85 -17.26
N PRO A 16 2.00 -9.98 -17.45
CA PRO A 16 1.04 -9.34 -16.53
C PRO A 16 1.29 -9.78 -15.09
N PHE A 17 1.07 -8.85 -14.15
CA PHE A 17 1.19 -9.12 -12.73
C PHE A 17 0.31 -10.33 -12.36
N GLN A 18 0.82 -11.25 -11.55
CA GLN A 18 0.23 -12.58 -11.32
C GLN A 18 -1.15 -12.59 -10.61
N TYR A 19 -1.65 -11.44 -10.18
CA TYR A 19 -2.91 -11.34 -9.45
C TYR A 19 -3.94 -10.59 -10.30
N SER A 20 -5.02 -11.26 -10.69
CA SER A 20 -6.13 -10.70 -11.46
C SER A 20 -6.92 -9.74 -10.61
N ASP A 21 -7.39 -9.23 -9.98
CA ASP A 21 -8.31 -8.44 -9.13
C ASP A 21 -7.59 -7.39 -8.26
N LEU A 22 -6.50 -6.80 -8.79
CA LEU A 22 -5.78 -5.74 -8.11
C LEU A 22 -6.18 -4.37 -8.65
N ILE A 23 -6.27 -3.39 -7.75
CA ILE A 23 -6.43 -1.99 -8.09
C ILE A 23 -5.06 -1.34 -8.12
N LEU A 24 -4.74 -0.70 -9.26
CA LEU A 24 -3.48 0.01 -9.45
C LEU A 24 -3.70 1.51 -9.21
N LEU A 25 -2.95 2.04 -8.27
CA LEU A 25 -2.97 3.44 -7.88
C LEU A 25 -1.57 4.05 -7.99
N ASN A 26 -1.44 5.35 -7.86
CA ASN A 26 -0.14 6.00 -8.01
C ASN A 26 0.76 5.90 -6.78
N THR A 27 0.23 5.66 -5.59
CA THR A 27 1.03 5.50 -4.36
C THR A 27 0.38 4.54 -3.36
N ALA A 28 1.18 3.96 -2.46
CA ALA A 28 0.68 3.12 -1.36
C ALA A 28 -0.24 3.90 -0.39
N ARG A 29 0.05 5.21 -0.14
CA ARG A 29 -0.85 6.04 0.69
C ARG A 29 -2.22 6.24 0.05
N ASN A 30 -2.30 6.32 -1.29
CA ASN A 30 -3.59 6.39 -1.98
C ASN A 30 -4.31 5.04 -1.94
N CYS A 31 -3.59 3.92 -1.83
CA CYS A 31 -4.22 2.63 -1.52
C CYS A 31 -4.87 2.64 -0.14
N LEU A 32 -4.18 3.18 0.87
CA LEU A 32 -4.76 3.36 2.21
C LEU A 32 -5.98 4.29 2.16
N GLU A 33 -5.88 5.45 1.49
CA GLU A 33 -7.03 6.36 1.31
C GLU A 33 -8.23 5.64 0.69
N TYR A 34 -7.97 4.85 -0.36
CA TYR A 34 -9.01 4.06 -1.02
C TYR A 34 -9.73 3.12 -0.05
N ILE A 35 -8.97 2.35 0.74
CA ILE A 35 -9.55 1.42 1.73
C ILE A 35 -10.40 2.19 2.74
N LEU A 36 -9.85 3.25 3.32
CA LEU A 36 -10.53 4.04 4.35
C LEU A 36 -11.85 4.63 3.85
N ARG A 37 -11.88 5.14 2.61
CA ARG A 37 -13.11 5.63 1.96
C ARG A 37 -14.09 4.50 1.71
N ALA A 38 -13.63 3.38 1.14
CA ALA A 38 -14.50 2.28 0.74
C ALA A 38 -15.17 1.58 1.92
N LYS A 39 -14.49 1.53 3.07
CA LYS A 39 -14.96 0.84 4.27
C LYS A 39 -15.65 1.78 5.26
N GLY A 40 -15.37 3.09 5.22
CA GLY A 40 -15.97 4.08 6.09
C GLY A 40 -15.56 3.95 7.56
N TYR A 41 -14.35 3.47 7.83
CA TYR A 41 -13.81 3.39 9.19
C TYR A 41 -13.74 4.77 9.85
N LYS A 42 -13.96 4.80 11.18
CA LYS A 42 -13.94 6.02 11.97
C LYS A 42 -12.65 6.18 12.77
N LYS A 43 -11.96 5.08 13.02
CA LYS A 43 -10.69 5.07 13.74
C LYS A 43 -9.76 4.01 13.15
N ILE A 44 -8.46 4.33 13.15
CA ILE A 44 -7.39 3.42 12.72
C ILE A 44 -6.32 3.33 13.81
N TYR A 45 -5.86 2.11 14.07
CA TYR A 45 -4.67 1.85 14.89
C TYR A 45 -3.49 1.61 13.96
N ILE A 46 -2.41 2.37 14.15
CA ILE A 46 -1.20 2.33 13.30
C ILE A 46 0.04 2.15 14.17
N PRO A 47 1.09 1.48 13.68
CA PRO A 47 2.32 1.37 14.46
C PRO A 47 2.99 2.74 14.61
N TYR A 48 3.58 3.01 15.76
CA TYR A 48 4.43 4.19 15.95
C TYR A 48 5.65 4.14 15.02
N PHE A 49 6.20 2.95 14.80
CA PHE A 49 7.28 2.72 13.85
C PHE A 49 6.74 2.61 12.41
N THR A 50 6.35 3.74 11.84
CA THR A 50 5.83 3.82 10.47
C THR A 50 6.30 5.09 9.77
N CYS A 51 5.96 5.21 8.48
CA CYS A 51 6.26 6.41 7.70
C CYS A 51 5.13 7.44 7.87
N ASP A 52 5.49 8.69 8.19
CA ASP A 52 4.54 9.79 8.43
C ASP A 52 3.55 10.02 7.28
N VAL A 53 3.92 9.62 6.06
CA VAL A 53 3.03 9.74 4.89
C VAL A 53 1.71 8.96 5.03
N LEU A 54 1.63 7.98 5.93
CA LEU A 54 0.38 7.28 6.23
C LEU A 54 -0.63 8.17 6.95
N LEU A 55 -0.18 9.22 7.63
CA LEU A 55 -1.06 10.19 8.29
C LEU A 55 -1.79 11.11 7.29
N GLU A 56 -1.25 11.29 6.08
CA GLU A 56 -1.87 12.17 5.08
C GLU A 56 -3.33 11.76 4.77
N PRO A 57 -3.61 10.52 4.32
CA PRO A 57 -4.99 10.11 4.05
C PRO A 57 -5.88 10.04 5.30
N ILE A 58 -5.32 9.72 6.45
CA ILE A 58 -6.04 9.66 7.73
C ILE A 58 -6.54 11.05 8.10
N ASN A 59 -5.66 12.05 8.09
CA ASN A 59 -5.98 13.45 8.38
C ASN A 59 -6.94 14.04 7.33
N LYS A 60 -6.69 13.76 6.03
CA LYS A 60 -7.54 14.22 4.93
C LYS A 60 -9.01 13.76 5.07
N LEU A 61 -9.19 12.56 5.61
CA LEU A 61 -10.52 11.96 5.81
C LEU A 61 -11.12 12.22 7.19
N ASN A 62 -10.42 12.97 8.05
CA ASN A 62 -10.80 13.23 9.44
C ASN A 62 -11.11 11.93 10.20
N ILE A 63 -10.25 10.92 10.05
CA ILE A 63 -10.34 9.65 10.75
C ILE A 63 -9.49 9.73 12.01
N ASP A 64 -10.07 9.34 13.16
CA ASP A 64 -9.33 9.24 14.40
C ASP A 64 -8.23 8.18 14.29
N TYR A 65 -7.08 8.43 14.90
CA TYR A 65 -6.03 7.43 14.93
C TYR A 65 -5.39 7.28 16.29
N GLN A 66 -4.82 6.13 16.54
CA GLN A 66 -4.05 5.84 17.74
C GLN A 66 -2.83 5.03 17.36
N PHE A 67 -1.67 5.47 17.86
CA PHE A 67 -0.45 4.70 17.73
C PHE A 67 -0.43 3.51 18.67
N TYR A 68 0.23 2.44 18.24
CA TYR A 68 0.63 1.32 19.08
C TYR A 68 2.14 1.08 18.94
N ASP A 69 2.75 0.51 19.97
CA ASP A 69 4.17 0.16 19.98
C ASP A 69 4.40 -1.24 19.40
N ILE A 70 5.64 -1.51 19.01
CA ILE A 70 6.10 -2.82 18.59
C ILE A 70 7.21 -3.28 19.53
N ASP A 71 7.35 -4.60 19.69
CA ASP A 71 8.43 -5.21 20.44
C ASP A 71 9.71 -5.39 19.60
N ASP A 72 10.74 -5.96 20.21
CA ASP A 72 12.03 -6.25 19.54
C ASP A 72 11.90 -7.26 18.40
N SER A 73 10.80 -8.02 18.36
CA SER A 73 10.46 -8.94 17.28
C SER A 73 9.68 -8.25 16.16
N LEU A 74 9.46 -6.92 16.22
CA LEU A 74 8.64 -6.14 15.29
C LEU A 74 7.17 -6.58 15.29
N GLU A 75 6.67 -7.05 16.42
CA GLU A 75 5.28 -7.47 16.60
C GLU A 75 4.52 -6.43 17.44
N PRO A 76 3.22 -6.18 17.16
CA PRO A 76 2.44 -5.20 17.90
C PRO A 76 2.31 -5.54 19.37
N ILE A 77 2.57 -4.55 20.25
CA ILE A 77 2.20 -4.56 21.65
C ILE A 77 0.80 -3.96 21.74
N PHE A 78 -0.22 -4.78 21.52
CA PHE A 78 -1.59 -4.31 21.39
C PHE A 78 -2.63 -5.35 21.81
N ASP A 79 -3.69 -4.90 22.44
CA ASP A 79 -4.87 -5.69 22.77
C ASP A 79 -5.88 -5.61 21.61
N TYR A 80 -5.97 -6.65 20.80
CA TYR A 80 -6.80 -6.68 19.58
C TYR A 80 -8.31 -6.68 19.87
N ASP A 81 -8.76 -7.06 21.06
CA ASP A 81 -10.17 -7.02 21.46
C ASP A 81 -10.70 -5.58 21.54
N ARG A 82 -9.81 -4.60 21.57
CA ARG A 82 -10.16 -3.17 21.56
C ARG A 82 -10.59 -2.66 20.18
N VAL A 83 -10.35 -3.40 19.10
CA VAL A 83 -10.73 -2.98 17.75
C VAL A 83 -12.23 -3.10 17.55
N GLY A 84 -12.93 -1.97 17.62
CA GLY A 84 -14.39 -1.91 17.48
C GLY A 84 -14.88 -2.17 16.05
N GLY A 85 -16.19 -2.29 15.88
CA GLY A 85 -16.79 -2.63 14.59
C GLY A 85 -16.53 -1.62 13.46
N ASN A 86 -16.39 -0.34 13.80
CA ASN A 86 -16.09 0.76 12.85
C ASN A 86 -14.61 1.21 12.93
N GLU A 87 -13.77 0.43 13.55
CA GLU A 87 -12.35 0.68 13.70
C GLU A 87 -11.55 -0.35 12.92
N VAL A 88 -10.31 -0.02 12.57
CA VAL A 88 -9.43 -0.88 11.80
C VAL A 88 -8.02 -0.88 12.38
N PHE A 89 -7.39 -2.04 12.37
CA PHE A 89 -6.01 -2.23 12.75
C PHE A 89 -5.15 -2.34 11.49
N LEU A 90 -4.10 -1.50 11.37
CA LEU A 90 -3.13 -1.59 10.30
C LEU A 90 -1.87 -2.29 10.82
N ALA A 91 -1.52 -3.42 10.22
CA ALA A 91 -0.31 -4.16 10.52
C ALA A 91 0.72 -4.04 9.40
N THR A 92 1.95 -3.68 9.74
CA THR A 92 3.05 -3.58 8.79
C THR A 92 3.84 -4.89 8.73
N ASN A 93 4.01 -5.42 7.52
CA ASN A 93 4.89 -6.56 7.28
C ASN A 93 6.33 -6.05 7.12
N TYR A 94 6.98 -5.79 8.26
CA TYR A 94 8.33 -5.23 8.30
C TYR A 94 9.32 -6.11 7.54
N PHE A 95 10.00 -5.52 6.56
CA PHE A 95 11.05 -6.13 5.74
C PHE A 95 10.65 -7.44 5.04
N GLY A 96 9.36 -7.77 5.03
CA GLY A 96 8.86 -9.05 4.49
C GLY A 96 9.13 -10.28 5.36
N ILE A 97 9.68 -10.11 6.56
CA ILE A 97 10.01 -11.20 7.48
C ILE A 97 8.88 -11.55 8.45
N LYS A 98 7.81 -10.75 8.48
CA LYS A 98 6.66 -10.93 9.38
C LYS A 98 5.46 -11.61 8.73
N THR A 99 5.62 -12.19 7.54
CA THR A 99 4.51 -12.80 6.78
C THR A 99 3.74 -13.85 7.59
N LYS A 100 4.45 -14.75 8.28
CA LYS A 100 3.83 -15.78 9.13
C LYS A 100 3.00 -15.16 10.27
N PHE A 101 3.56 -14.16 10.96
CA PHE A 101 2.84 -13.44 12.01
C PHE A 101 1.59 -12.76 11.47
N ILE A 102 1.66 -12.11 10.29
CA ILE A 102 0.52 -11.47 9.63
C ILE A 102 -0.58 -12.47 9.29
N GLU A 103 -0.22 -13.67 8.82
CA GLU A 103 -1.16 -14.76 8.58
C GLU A 103 -1.89 -15.16 9.87
N ASP A 104 -1.16 -15.35 10.97
CA ASP A 104 -1.74 -15.70 12.28
C ASP A 104 -2.61 -14.55 12.83
N LEU A 105 -2.19 -13.28 12.64
CA LEU A 105 -2.94 -12.11 13.06
C LEU A 105 -4.27 -11.98 12.32
N SER A 106 -4.32 -12.33 11.05
CA SER A 106 -5.52 -12.24 10.21
C SER A 106 -6.70 -13.07 10.75
N SER A 107 -6.43 -14.10 11.54
CA SER A 107 -7.47 -14.91 12.20
C SER A 107 -7.98 -14.27 13.50
N LYS A 108 -7.23 -13.33 14.08
CA LYS A 108 -7.53 -12.71 15.39
C LYS A 108 -8.19 -11.34 15.24
N VAL A 109 -7.87 -10.60 14.19
CA VAL A 109 -8.32 -9.22 13.98
C VAL A 109 -9.33 -9.15 12.84
N LYS A 110 -10.58 -8.83 13.17
CA LYS A 110 -11.68 -8.81 12.19
C LYS A 110 -11.51 -7.73 11.12
N ASN A 111 -11.11 -6.53 11.52
CA ASN A 111 -10.90 -5.39 10.62
C ASN A 111 -9.39 -5.13 10.53
N LEU A 112 -8.74 -5.76 9.56
CA LEU A 112 -7.29 -5.70 9.36
C LEU A 112 -6.97 -5.08 8.01
N ILE A 113 -5.97 -4.19 8.00
CA ILE A 113 -5.27 -3.72 6.81
C ILE A 113 -3.82 -4.18 6.91
N ILE A 114 -3.28 -4.73 5.83
CA ILE A 114 -1.88 -5.14 5.76
C ILE A 114 -1.09 -4.14 4.92
N ASP A 115 -0.08 -3.52 5.53
CA ASP A 115 0.92 -2.73 4.84
C ASP A 115 2.09 -3.61 4.40
N ASN A 116 2.09 -3.98 3.12
CA ASN A 116 3.18 -4.70 2.46
C ASN A 116 4.11 -3.76 1.67
N ALA A 117 4.19 -2.48 2.03
CA ALA A 117 5.11 -1.54 1.37
C ALA A 117 6.59 -1.93 1.54
N GLN A 118 6.91 -2.80 2.51
CA GLN A 118 8.23 -3.38 2.71
C GLN A 118 8.29 -4.90 2.38
N ALA A 119 7.22 -5.46 1.82
CA ALA A 119 7.06 -6.90 1.59
C ALA A 119 6.42 -7.18 0.22
N PHE A 120 7.00 -6.64 -0.84
CA PHE A 120 6.42 -6.66 -2.19
C PHE A 120 6.10 -8.07 -2.70
N PHE A 121 6.91 -9.06 -2.33
CA PHE A 121 6.76 -10.44 -2.79
C PHE A 121 5.83 -11.29 -1.89
N ALA A 122 5.37 -10.76 -0.75
CA ALA A 122 4.38 -11.42 0.07
C ALA A 122 3.02 -11.44 -0.65
N LYS A 123 2.35 -12.60 -0.64
CA LYS A 123 1.03 -12.72 -1.27
C LYS A 123 -0.04 -12.01 -0.44
N PRO A 124 -1.04 -11.38 -1.09
CA PRO A 124 -2.17 -10.84 -0.36
C PRO A 124 -2.98 -12.00 0.27
N LEU A 125 -3.46 -11.78 1.49
CA LEU A 125 -4.35 -12.74 2.14
C LEU A 125 -5.79 -12.57 1.62
N LEU A 126 -6.45 -13.68 1.37
CA LEU A 126 -7.79 -13.67 0.80
C LEU A 126 -8.78 -12.93 1.72
N GLY A 127 -9.38 -11.86 1.19
CA GLY A 127 -10.39 -11.09 1.91
C GLY A 127 -9.87 -10.04 2.88
N ILE A 128 -8.55 -9.89 2.99
CA ILE A 128 -7.89 -8.87 3.81
C ILE A 128 -7.37 -7.76 2.90
N ASP A 129 -7.69 -6.51 3.25
CA ASP A 129 -7.22 -5.36 2.50
C ASP A 129 -5.69 -5.23 2.64
N THR A 130 -4.98 -5.29 1.52
CA THR A 130 -3.51 -5.30 1.51
C THR A 130 -3.00 -4.35 0.46
N PHE A 131 -2.02 -3.52 0.79
CA PHE A 131 -1.41 -2.61 -0.17
C PHE A 131 0.11 -2.75 -0.23
N TYR A 132 0.68 -2.37 -1.40
CA TYR A 132 2.09 -2.51 -1.73
C TYR A 132 2.65 -1.22 -2.33
N SER A 133 3.98 -1.07 -2.26
CA SER A 133 4.73 0.04 -2.86
C SER A 133 5.80 -0.48 -3.82
N PRO A 134 5.48 -0.69 -5.10
CA PRO A 134 6.40 -1.26 -6.10
C PRO A 134 7.74 -0.51 -6.21
N ARG A 135 7.72 0.81 -6.15
CA ARG A 135 8.92 1.66 -6.31
C ARG A 135 10.03 1.40 -5.30
N LYS A 136 9.73 0.71 -4.19
CA LYS A 136 10.75 0.30 -3.20
C LYS A 136 11.54 -0.93 -3.64
N PHE A 137 11.05 -1.68 -4.64
CA PHE A 137 11.61 -2.96 -5.08
C PHE A 137 11.98 -3.01 -6.56
N VAL A 138 11.29 -2.23 -7.37
CA VAL A 138 11.49 -2.20 -8.82
C VAL A 138 11.64 -0.77 -9.32
N GLY A 139 12.35 -0.59 -10.45
CA GLY A 139 12.69 0.70 -11.03
C GLY A 139 11.52 1.36 -11.75
N VAL A 140 10.46 1.69 -11.02
CA VAL A 140 9.30 2.44 -11.52
C VAL A 140 9.20 3.81 -10.87
N SER A 141 8.58 4.75 -11.56
CA SER A 141 8.46 6.15 -11.12
C SER A 141 7.67 6.28 -9.82
N ASP A 142 6.60 5.53 -9.70
CA ASP A 142 5.64 5.54 -8.60
C ASP A 142 4.87 4.20 -8.59
N GLY A 143 3.73 4.18 -7.96
CA GLY A 143 2.82 3.04 -7.95
C GLY A 143 2.44 2.62 -6.55
N GLY A 144 1.17 2.23 -6.45
CA GLY A 144 0.57 1.51 -5.33
C GLY A 144 -0.26 0.37 -5.90
N ILE A 145 -0.18 -0.78 -5.29
CA ILE A 145 -0.99 -1.95 -5.66
C ILE A 145 -1.87 -2.27 -4.48
N LEU A 146 -3.17 -2.42 -4.72
CA LEU A 146 -4.17 -2.68 -3.70
C LEU A 146 -4.93 -3.97 -4.00
N ALA A 147 -4.91 -4.90 -3.05
CA ALA A 147 -5.79 -6.06 -3.00
C ALA A 147 -6.94 -5.75 -2.03
N THR A 148 -8.16 -5.63 -2.55
CA THR A 148 -9.38 -5.39 -1.77
C THR A 148 -10.59 -5.95 -2.49
N LYS A 149 -11.59 -6.39 -1.72
CA LYS A 149 -12.90 -6.79 -2.28
C LYS A 149 -13.89 -5.64 -2.39
N LYS A 150 -13.66 -4.56 -1.66
CA LYS A 150 -14.57 -3.41 -1.64
C LYS A 150 -14.14 -2.41 -2.71
N ILE A 151 -15.05 -2.18 -3.66
CA ILE A 151 -14.82 -1.22 -4.74
C ILE A 151 -15.51 0.10 -4.40
N LEU A 152 -14.80 1.22 -4.57
CA LEU A 152 -15.39 2.55 -4.51
C LEU A 152 -16.29 2.78 -5.72
N GLU A 153 -17.42 3.41 -5.49
CA GLU A 153 -18.30 3.88 -6.57
C GLU A 153 -17.65 5.08 -7.29
N GLY A 154 -17.80 5.10 -8.61
CA GLY A 154 -17.25 6.14 -9.47
C GLY A 154 -15.96 5.73 -10.19
N SER A 155 -15.53 6.58 -11.10
CA SER A 155 -14.28 6.41 -11.85
C SER A 155 -13.11 7.13 -11.16
N LEU A 156 -11.96 6.50 -11.17
CA LEU A 156 -10.71 7.15 -10.79
C LEU A 156 -10.14 7.87 -12.02
N GLU A 157 -9.58 9.06 -11.80
CA GLU A 157 -8.86 9.77 -12.86
C GLU A 157 -7.57 9.02 -13.22
N LYS A 158 -7.25 9.00 -14.50
CA LYS A 158 -5.99 8.43 -14.97
C LYS A 158 -4.84 9.38 -14.60
N ASP A 159 -3.90 8.88 -13.83
CA ASP A 159 -2.67 9.59 -13.46
C ASP A 159 -1.54 9.31 -14.46
N PHE A 160 -0.63 10.27 -14.63
CA PHE A 160 0.51 10.18 -15.54
C PHE A 160 1.81 10.38 -14.77
N SER A 161 2.75 9.46 -14.96
CA SER A 161 3.98 9.37 -14.16
C SER A 161 5.20 10.05 -14.80
N TYR A 162 5.11 10.57 -16.03
CA TYR A 162 6.28 11.03 -16.79
C TYR A 162 7.07 12.16 -16.08
N GLU A 163 6.40 13.03 -15.33
CA GLU A 163 7.07 14.09 -14.56
C GLU A 163 7.76 13.59 -13.28
N ARG A 164 7.50 12.34 -12.89
CA ARG A 164 8.04 11.71 -11.68
C ARG A 164 9.17 10.70 -11.94
N MET A 165 9.76 10.73 -13.14
CA MET A 165 10.81 9.79 -13.55
C MET A 165 12.24 10.28 -13.32
N SER A 166 12.43 11.54 -12.96
CA SER A 166 13.77 12.17 -12.86
C SER A 166 14.73 11.43 -11.92
N HIS A 167 14.23 10.86 -10.83
CA HIS A 167 15.06 10.10 -9.89
C HIS A 167 15.59 8.77 -10.46
N LEU A 168 14.88 8.16 -11.42
CA LEU A 168 15.34 6.96 -12.11
C LEU A 168 16.44 7.31 -13.11
N LEU A 169 16.24 8.37 -13.89
CA LEU A 169 17.22 8.85 -14.86
C LEU A 169 18.51 9.28 -14.19
N LYS A 170 18.45 10.01 -13.08
CA LYS A 170 19.62 10.40 -12.28
C LYS A 170 20.46 9.24 -11.80
N ARG A 171 19.85 8.08 -11.52
CA ARG A 171 20.59 6.88 -11.13
C ARG A 171 21.40 6.28 -12.29
N ILE A 172 20.88 6.38 -13.51
CA ILE A 172 21.60 5.92 -14.70
C ILE A 172 22.81 6.84 -14.95
N ASP A 173 22.65 8.14 -14.80
CA ASP A 173 23.72 9.11 -15.02
C ASP A 173 24.82 9.05 -13.96
N LEU A 174 24.56 8.50 -12.79
CA LEU A 174 25.49 8.41 -11.67
C LEU A 174 26.11 7.01 -11.50
N SER A 175 25.77 6.05 -12.34
CA SER A 175 26.31 4.69 -12.34
C SER A 175 27.43 4.55 -13.36
#